data_d2e81e4ac76dbcc22ebaaba16a8e3fa5
#
_entry.id   d2e81e4ac76dbcc22ebaaba16a8e3fa5
#
_cell.length_a   1.000
_cell.length_b   1.000
_cell.length_c   1.000
_cell.angle_alpha   90.00
_cell.angle_beta   90.00
_cell.angle_gamma   90.00
#
_symmetry.space_group_name_H-M   'P 1'
#
loop_
_entity.id
_entity.type
_entity.pdbx_description
1 polymer ?
#
loop_
_entity_poly.entity_id
_entity_poly.type
_entity_poly.pdbx_seq_one_letter_code
_entity_poly.pdbx_strand_id
1 'polypeptide(L)'
;GGDIRALHDWGKNNDEEAVGFYKEEYILNQYIKRYPKPYISLVNGIVMGGGVGLSVHGSHRIAGENYSFAMPETGIGLFPDVGGSFFLPRLSFEAGTYLALTGNRIKAADAIFLGTATNFIKSENFSNLINDLSKEENDPKNIIEKYSVEPGESEFREISQFCNKIFSADTVEKIRENLIEENSDLSKKILSIIEQKSPTSLKVALKSLRLGKNISFEECMQMEFRMVNKVMNDHDFYEGVRALIIDKDNNPSWKPSNISEVEENFVDKFFSSLDDDLKFN
;
A
#
# COMPACT_ATOMS: atom_id res chain seq x y z
N GLY A 1 11.99 1.98 4.80
CA GLY A 1 11.13 2.80 3.95
C GLY A 1 11.74 4.16 3.70
N GLY A 2 11.07 4.96 2.87
CA GLY A 2 11.50 6.32 2.56
C GLY A 2 11.49 7.25 3.78
N ASP A 3 12.35 8.25 3.78
CA ASP A 3 12.34 9.31 4.80
C ASP A 3 11.25 10.35 4.46
N ILE A 4 10.05 10.12 4.98
CA ILE A 4 8.87 10.97 4.73
C ILE A 4 9.10 12.42 5.21
N ARG A 5 9.92 12.63 6.24
CA ARG A 5 10.27 13.99 6.69
C ARG A 5 11.15 14.68 5.66
N ALA A 6 12.16 14.00 5.13
CA ALA A 6 13.00 14.57 4.06
C ALA A 6 12.15 14.90 2.82
N LEU A 7 11.25 14.01 2.39
CA LEU A 7 10.33 14.26 1.28
C LEU A 7 9.44 15.50 1.51
N HIS A 8 8.93 15.67 2.73
CA HIS A 8 8.16 16.86 3.11
C HIS A 8 9.02 18.14 2.99
N ASP A 9 10.24 18.12 3.51
CA ASP A 9 11.11 19.29 3.54
C ASP A 9 11.61 19.65 2.13
N TRP A 10 12.00 18.67 1.33
CA TRP A 10 12.34 18.85 -0.09
C TRP A 10 11.17 19.44 -0.89
N GLY A 11 10.00 18.84 -0.79
CA GLY A 11 8.84 19.30 -1.54
C GLY A 11 8.41 20.72 -1.15
N LYS A 12 8.45 21.09 0.16
CA LYS A 12 8.19 22.46 0.61
C LYS A 12 9.18 23.50 0.05
N ASN A 13 10.41 23.07 -0.21
CA ASN A 13 11.43 23.93 -0.79
C ASN A 13 11.44 23.88 -2.33
N ASN A 14 10.49 23.19 -2.96
CA ASN A 14 10.45 22.91 -4.41
C ASN A 14 11.75 22.27 -4.91
N ASP A 15 12.35 21.39 -4.11
CA ASP A 15 13.53 20.62 -4.47
C ASP A 15 13.14 19.44 -5.35
N GLU A 16 13.82 19.28 -6.50
CA GLU A 16 13.59 18.20 -7.44
C GLU A 16 13.84 16.81 -6.84
N GLU A 17 14.63 16.72 -5.77
CA GLU A 17 14.88 15.49 -5.02
C GLU A 17 13.59 14.84 -4.51
N ALA A 18 12.55 15.61 -4.20
CA ALA A 18 11.27 15.08 -3.73
C ALA A 18 10.62 14.14 -4.76
N VAL A 19 10.57 14.55 -6.02
CA VAL A 19 10.03 13.72 -7.13
C VAL A 19 11.07 12.73 -7.62
N GLY A 20 12.35 13.11 -7.60
CA GLY A 20 13.49 12.25 -7.94
C GLY A 20 13.53 10.97 -7.13
N PHE A 21 13.30 11.06 -5.82
CA PHE A 21 13.20 9.91 -4.93
C PHE A 21 12.13 8.90 -5.38
N TYR A 22 10.91 9.36 -5.67
CA TYR A 22 9.84 8.47 -6.14
C TYR A 22 10.15 7.85 -7.50
N LYS A 23 10.80 8.60 -8.40
CA LYS A 23 11.23 8.10 -9.70
C LYS A 23 12.18 6.91 -9.54
N GLU A 24 13.19 7.04 -8.69
CA GLU A 24 14.16 5.97 -8.41
C GLU A 24 13.52 4.78 -7.70
N GLU A 25 12.66 5.03 -6.71
CA GLU A 25 11.96 3.97 -5.98
C GLU A 25 11.04 3.16 -6.91
N TYR A 26 10.29 3.81 -7.80
CA TYR A 26 9.38 3.13 -8.72
C TYR A 26 10.12 2.35 -9.82
N ILE A 27 11.27 2.85 -10.28
CA ILE A 27 12.17 2.08 -11.16
C ILE A 27 12.69 0.85 -10.43
N LEU A 28 13.11 0.98 -9.17
CA LEU A 28 13.54 -0.15 -8.36
C LEU A 28 12.42 -1.18 -8.13
N ASN A 29 11.19 -0.73 -7.87
CA ASN A 29 10.04 -1.63 -7.72
C ASN A 29 9.79 -2.44 -9.00
N GLN A 30 9.88 -1.80 -10.17
CA GLN A 30 9.76 -2.47 -11.46
C GLN A 30 10.91 -3.47 -11.67
N TYR A 31 12.13 -3.09 -11.34
CA TYR A 31 13.29 -3.99 -11.44
C TYR A 31 13.11 -5.22 -10.54
N ILE A 32 12.65 -5.07 -9.30
CA ILE A 32 12.34 -6.20 -8.41
C ILE A 32 11.25 -7.08 -9.01
N LYS A 33 10.18 -6.49 -9.56
CA LYS A 33 9.07 -7.19 -10.18
C LYS A 33 9.50 -8.04 -11.38
N ARG A 34 10.46 -7.55 -12.16
CA ARG A 34 10.99 -8.20 -13.37
C ARG A 34 12.28 -8.98 -13.13
N TYR A 35 12.74 -9.03 -11.88
CA TYR A 35 14.01 -9.69 -11.58
C TYR A 35 14.00 -11.17 -12.00
N PRO A 36 14.97 -11.62 -12.83
CA PRO A 36 14.91 -12.94 -13.46
C PRO A 36 15.28 -14.11 -12.52
N LYS A 37 15.79 -13.79 -11.32
CA LYS A 37 16.15 -14.78 -10.30
C LYS A 37 15.18 -14.70 -9.12
N PRO A 38 15.10 -15.75 -8.28
CA PRO A 38 14.32 -15.66 -7.05
C PRO A 38 14.73 -14.46 -6.19
N TYR A 39 13.77 -13.56 -5.95
CA TYR A 39 13.91 -12.44 -5.02
C TYR A 39 13.12 -12.80 -3.75
N ILE A 40 13.84 -12.97 -2.65
CA ILE A 40 13.29 -13.50 -1.40
C ILE A 40 13.35 -12.41 -0.34
N SER A 41 12.19 -11.94 0.13
CA SER A 41 12.09 -11.01 1.25
C SER A 41 11.76 -11.75 2.55
N LEU A 42 12.52 -11.47 3.61
CA LEU A 42 12.30 -11.99 4.96
C LEU A 42 11.79 -10.85 5.83
N VAL A 43 10.52 -10.90 6.22
CA VAL A 43 9.87 -9.81 6.95
C VAL A 43 9.39 -10.31 8.31
N ASN A 44 10.04 -9.85 9.38
CA ASN A 44 9.66 -10.16 10.76
C ASN A 44 9.42 -8.89 11.57
N GLY A 45 8.63 -7.97 11.05
CA GLY A 45 8.33 -6.70 11.69
C GLY A 45 7.34 -5.88 10.85
N ILE A 46 7.37 -4.57 11.08
CA ILE A 46 6.53 -3.62 10.35
C ILE A 46 7.02 -3.51 8.90
N VAL A 47 6.08 -3.65 7.97
CA VAL A 47 6.29 -3.44 6.54
C VAL A 47 5.21 -2.50 6.00
N MET A 48 5.62 -1.28 5.63
CA MET A 48 4.76 -0.17 5.17
C MET A 48 5.50 0.67 4.14
N GLY A 49 4.76 1.39 3.26
CA GLY A 49 5.34 2.29 2.27
C GLY A 49 6.44 1.64 1.44
N GLY A 50 7.61 2.28 1.30
CA GLY A 50 8.76 1.75 0.57
C GLY A 50 9.20 0.35 0.99
N GLY A 51 9.00 -0.04 2.27
CA GLY A 51 9.24 -1.42 2.73
C GLY A 51 8.33 -2.44 2.03
N VAL A 52 7.11 -2.06 1.70
CA VAL A 52 6.20 -2.89 0.88
C VAL A 52 6.74 -2.99 -0.54
N GLY A 53 7.16 -1.88 -1.15
CA GLY A 53 7.75 -1.87 -2.49
C GLY A 53 8.97 -2.77 -2.63
N LEU A 54 9.80 -2.85 -1.60
CA LEU A 54 10.98 -3.73 -1.56
C LEU A 54 10.62 -5.21 -1.34
N SER A 55 9.43 -5.54 -0.87
CA SER A 55 9.08 -6.92 -0.49
C SER A 55 7.99 -7.55 -1.34
N VAL A 56 6.89 -6.84 -1.61
CA VAL A 56 5.66 -7.41 -2.16
C VAL A 56 5.79 -7.90 -3.60
N HIS A 57 6.72 -7.33 -4.37
CA HIS A 57 6.93 -7.65 -5.78
C HIS A 57 7.87 -8.84 -5.99
N GLY A 58 8.58 -9.26 -4.96
CA GLY A 58 9.47 -10.42 -4.98
C GLY A 58 8.72 -11.74 -5.21
N SER A 59 9.45 -12.75 -5.69
CA SER A 59 8.90 -14.09 -5.95
C SER A 59 8.51 -14.81 -4.66
N HIS A 60 9.24 -14.61 -3.56
CA HIS A 60 8.99 -15.21 -2.27
C HIS A 60 8.96 -14.14 -1.18
N ARG A 61 7.83 -14.05 -0.50
CA ARG A 61 7.55 -13.06 0.56
C ARG A 61 7.31 -13.82 1.86
N ILE A 62 8.36 -13.92 2.66
CA ILE A 62 8.35 -14.75 3.87
C ILE A 62 8.00 -13.88 5.05
N ALA A 63 6.87 -14.20 5.70
CA ALA A 63 6.41 -13.56 6.92
C ALA A 63 6.94 -14.31 8.15
N GLY A 64 7.46 -13.58 9.13
CA GLY A 64 7.73 -14.08 10.48
C GLY A 64 6.57 -13.79 11.44
N GLU A 65 6.70 -14.20 12.69
CA GLU A 65 5.67 -14.07 13.73
C GLU A 65 5.33 -12.61 14.11
N ASN A 66 6.26 -11.68 13.88
CA ASN A 66 6.07 -10.25 14.15
C ASN A 66 5.63 -9.47 12.91
N TYR A 67 5.32 -10.15 11.80
CA TYR A 67 4.89 -9.50 10.57
C TYR A 67 3.67 -8.60 10.80
N SER A 68 3.78 -7.35 10.32
CA SER A 68 2.71 -6.36 10.41
C SER A 68 2.72 -5.48 9.15
N PHE A 69 1.80 -5.76 8.23
CA PHE A 69 1.66 -5.05 6.97
C PHE A 69 0.55 -3.99 7.05
N ALA A 70 0.79 -2.83 6.47
CA ALA A 70 -0.24 -1.84 6.20
C ALA A 70 0.15 -0.91 5.04
N MET A 71 -0.86 -0.28 4.43
CA MET A 71 -0.73 0.84 3.48
C MET A 71 -1.48 2.05 4.05
N PRO A 72 -0.85 2.82 4.99
CA PRO A 72 -1.55 3.87 5.74
C PRO A 72 -1.49 5.25 5.06
N GLU A 73 -1.10 5.33 3.79
CA GLU A 73 -0.73 6.55 3.06
C GLU A 73 -1.85 7.57 3.01
N THR A 74 -3.13 7.15 2.96
CA THR A 74 -4.29 8.06 2.99
C THR A 74 -4.38 8.87 4.29
N GLY A 75 -3.73 8.41 5.35
CA GLY A 75 -3.63 9.12 6.63
C GLY A 75 -2.60 10.25 6.65
N ILE A 76 -1.72 10.31 5.63
CA ILE A 76 -0.73 11.39 5.48
C ILE A 76 -0.93 12.20 4.20
N GLY A 77 -2.11 12.15 3.58
CA GLY A 77 -2.38 12.91 2.36
C GLY A 77 -1.70 12.36 1.11
N LEU A 78 -1.27 11.08 1.15
CA LEU A 78 -0.72 10.32 0.03
C LEU A 78 -1.73 9.23 -0.37
N PHE A 79 -1.37 8.35 -1.25
CA PHE A 79 -2.11 7.16 -1.67
C PHE A 79 -1.22 5.92 -1.53
N PRO A 80 -1.76 4.70 -1.42
CA PRO A 80 -0.98 3.48 -1.49
C PRO A 80 -0.22 3.37 -2.82
N ASP A 81 1.06 3.70 -2.79
CA ASP A 81 2.00 3.72 -3.91
C ASP A 81 2.86 2.43 -3.97
N VAL A 82 4.05 2.52 -4.52
CA VAL A 82 5.03 1.42 -4.68
C VAL A 82 4.44 0.16 -5.33
N GLY A 83 3.54 0.34 -6.31
CA GLY A 83 2.80 -0.73 -6.96
C GLY A 83 1.51 -1.13 -6.21
N GLY A 84 1.06 -0.33 -5.25
CA GLY A 84 -0.20 -0.52 -4.53
C GLY A 84 -1.40 -0.60 -5.46
N SER A 85 -1.45 0.24 -6.49
CA SER A 85 -2.49 0.22 -7.52
C SER A 85 -2.50 -1.07 -8.34
N PHE A 86 -1.38 -1.81 -8.37
CA PHE A 86 -1.31 -3.10 -9.04
C PHE A 86 -1.70 -4.27 -8.12
N PHE A 87 -1.06 -4.42 -6.95
CA PHE A 87 -1.25 -5.64 -6.16
C PHE A 87 -2.51 -5.61 -5.29
N LEU A 88 -2.89 -4.45 -4.73
CA LEU A 88 -4.06 -4.36 -3.84
C LEU A 88 -5.37 -4.77 -4.53
N PRO A 89 -5.73 -4.28 -5.74
CA PRO A 89 -6.99 -4.65 -6.38
C PRO A 89 -7.03 -6.12 -6.88
N ARG A 90 -5.91 -6.84 -6.77
CA ARG A 90 -5.80 -8.27 -7.11
C ARG A 90 -5.93 -9.18 -5.87
N LEU A 91 -6.01 -8.60 -4.68
CA LEU A 91 -6.34 -9.33 -3.46
C LEU A 91 -7.81 -9.74 -3.47
N SER A 92 -8.11 -10.92 -2.90
CA SER A 92 -9.48 -11.42 -2.81
C SER A 92 -10.34 -10.56 -1.86
N PHE A 93 -11.66 -10.65 -2.01
CA PHE A 93 -12.65 -10.05 -1.10
C PHE A 93 -12.58 -8.53 -0.94
N GLU A 94 -12.16 -7.81 -1.97
CA GLU A 94 -11.93 -6.35 -1.89
C GLU A 94 -11.01 -5.94 -0.71
N ALA A 95 -10.19 -6.88 -0.24
CA ALA A 95 -9.25 -6.64 0.85
C ALA A 95 -8.30 -5.49 0.53
N GLY A 96 -7.87 -5.38 -0.73
CA GLY A 96 -6.99 -4.28 -1.15
C GLY A 96 -7.65 -2.91 -1.01
N THR A 97 -8.92 -2.78 -1.39
CA THR A 97 -9.69 -1.54 -1.21
C THR A 97 -9.85 -1.21 0.28
N TYR A 98 -10.21 -2.21 1.10
CA TYR A 98 -10.28 -2.05 2.54
C TYR A 98 -8.96 -1.57 3.14
N LEU A 99 -7.84 -2.23 2.83
CA LEU A 99 -6.52 -1.88 3.35
C LEU A 99 -6.06 -0.48 2.90
N ALA A 100 -6.30 -0.13 1.64
CA ALA A 100 -5.95 1.18 1.09
C ALA A 100 -6.69 2.34 1.75
N LEU A 101 -8.00 2.20 1.95
CA LEU A 101 -8.82 3.29 2.49
C LEU A 101 -8.75 3.41 4.02
N THR A 102 -8.50 2.31 4.71
CA THR A 102 -8.40 2.32 6.18
C THR A 102 -6.98 2.49 6.71
N GLY A 103 -5.98 1.98 5.99
CA GLY A 103 -4.62 1.83 6.50
C GLY A 103 -4.51 0.80 7.63
N ASN A 104 -5.49 -0.09 7.77
CA ASN A 104 -5.49 -1.11 8.81
C ASN A 104 -4.34 -2.09 8.62
N ARG A 105 -3.87 -2.64 9.74
CA ARG A 105 -2.77 -3.61 9.77
C ARG A 105 -3.30 -5.03 9.66
N ILE A 106 -2.55 -5.86 8.93
CA ILE A 106 -2.74 -7.30 8.89
C ILE A 106 -1.48 -8.01 9.40
N LYS A 107 -1.67 -9.18 10.00
CA LYS A 107 -0.62 -10.05 10.52
C LYS A 107 -0.27 -11.17 9.53
N ALA A 108 0.69 -12.03 9.89
CA ALA A 108 1.18 -13.10 9.03
C ALA A 108 0.08 -14.03 8.51
N ALA A 109 -0.87 -14.46 9.36
CA ALA A 109 -1.96 -15.35 8.96
C ALA A 109 -2.87 -14.70 7.89
N ASP A 110 -3.22 -13.41 8.06
CA ASP A 110 -3.99 -12.64 7.07
C ASP A 110 -3.19 -12.44 5.78
N ALA A 111 -1.89 -12.16 5.92
CA ALA A 111 -1.00 -11.95 4.78
C ALA A 111 -0.88 -13.19 3.88
N ILE A 112 -0.81 -14.38 4.49
CA ILE A 112 -0.87 -15.68 3.77
C ILE A 112 -2.25 -15.88 3.14
N PHE A 113 -3.32 -15.65 3.89
CA PHE A 113 -4.68 -15.81 3.39
C PHE A 113 -5.00 -14.90 2.19
N LEU A 114 -4.51 -13.66 2.21
CA LEU A 114 -4.73 -12.66 1.16
C LEU A 114 -3.68 -12.70 0.04
N GLY A 115 -2.56 -13.40 0.26
CA GLY A 115 -1.49 -13.53 -0.74
C GLY A 115 -0.50 -12.36 -0.76
N THR A 116 -0.48 -11.47 0.24
CA THR A 116 0.58 -10.47 0.40
C THR A 116 1.89 -11.09 0.91
N ALA A 117 1.83 -12.23 1.59
CA ALA A 117 2.95 -13.13 1.87
C ALA A 117 2.75 -14.49 1.19
N THR A 118 3.86 -15.19 0.86
CA THR A 118 3.82 -16.51 0.23
C THR A 118 3.99 -17.65 1.22
N ASN A 119 4.81 -17.43 2.25
CA ASN A 119 5.18 -18.44 3.22
C ASN A 119 5.27 -17.80 4.62
N PHE A 120 4.97 -18.61 5.63
CA PHE A 120 5.24 -18.26 7.02
C PHE A 120 6.35 -19.13 7.58
N ILE A 121 7.40 -18.48 8.09
CA ILE A 121 8.56 -19.14 8.70
C ILE A 121 8.87 -18.42 10.00
N LYS A 122 9.03 -19.16 11.10
CA LYS A 122 9.42 -18.55 12.38
C LYS A 122 10.80 -17.91 12.27
N SER A 123 10.96 -16.70 12.77
CA SER A 123 12.19 -15.92 12.63
C SER A 123 13.43 -16.59 13.23
N GLU A 124 13.26 -17.47 14.21
CA GLU A 124 14.35 -18.31 14.75
C GLU A 124 15.02 -19.17 13.67
N ASN A 125 14.32 -19.49 12.59
CA ASN A 125 14.84 -20.27 11.48
C ASN A 125 15.44 -19.42 10.33
N PHE A 126 15.36 -18.11 10.36
CA PHE A 126 15.84 -17.26 9.26
C PHE A 126 17.33 -17.43 8.96
N SER A 127 18.16 -17.55 10.00
CA SER A 127 19.60 -17.78 9.81
C SER A 127 19.90 -19.12 9.13
N ASN A 128 19.17 -20.17 9.52
CA ASN A 128 19.31 -21.50 8.91
C ASN A 128 18.82 -21.50 7.46
N LEU A 129 17.68 -20.85 7.22
CA LEU A 129 17.12 -20.65 5.88
C LEU A 129 18.12 -19.94 4.95
N ILE A 130 18.70 -18.82 5.40
CA ILE A 130 19.69 -18.07 4.62
C ILE A 130 20.91 -18.95 4.31
N ASN A 131 21.42 -19.68 5.31
CA ASN A 131 22.55 -20.57 5.13
C ASN A 131 22.25 -21.71 4.13
N ASP A 132 21.03 -22.29 4.16
CA ASP A 132 20.67 -23.34 3.20
C ASP A 132 20.43 -22.76 1.79
N LEU A 133 19.85 -21.55 1.67
CA LEU A 133 19.67 -20.85 0.40
C LEU A 133 20.99 -20.43 -0.27
N SER A 134 22.06 -20.21 0.54
CA SER A 134 23.37 -19.83 0.00
C SER A 134 24.15 -20.98 -0.65
N LYS A 135 23.66 -22.22 -0.55
CA LYS A 135 24.27 -23.39 -1.17
C LYS A 135 23.72 -23.56 -2.59
N GLU A 136 24.61 -23.55 -3.58
CA GLU A 136 24.23 -23.52 -5.02
C GLU A 136 23.44 -24.72 -5.54
N GLU A 137 23.42 -25.83 -4.81
CA GLU A 137 22.85 -27.11 -5.28
C GLU A 137 21.33 -27.25 -5.05
N ASN A 138 20.70 -26.29 -4.37
CA ASN A 138 19.32 -26.44 -3.90
C ASN A 138 18.34 -25.47 -4.59
N ASP A 139 17.18 -26.00 -4.99
CA ASP A 139 16.06 -25.16 -5.44
C ASP A 139 15.53 -24.33 -4.26
N PRO A 140 15.52 -22.97 -4.37
CA PRO A 140 15.01 -22.09 -3.32
C PRO A 140 13.60 -22.46 -2.85
N LYS A 141 12.73 -22.90 -3.74
CA LYS A 141 11.36 -23.30 -3.40
C LYS A 141 11.35 -24.45 -2.40
N ASN A 142 12.11 -25.50 -2.65
CA ASN A 142 12.17 -26.68 -1.78
C ASN A 142 12.75 -26.33 -0.39
N ILE A 143 13.73 -25.42 -0.36
CA ILE A 143 14.31 -24.97 0.90
C ILE A 143 13.30 -24.17 1.70
N ILE A 144 12.59 -23.22 1.08
CA ILE A 144 11.57 -22.42 1.74
C ILE A 144 10.43 -23.30 2.29
N GLU A 145 9.97 -24.25 1.49
CA GLU A 145 8.94 -25.21 1.91
C GLU A 145 9.35 -26.02 3.15
N LYS A 146 10.62 -26.47 3.23
CA LYS A 146 11.17 -27.19 4.37
C LYS A 146 11.03 -26.45 5.70
N TYR A 147 11.14 -25.11 5.68
CA TYR A 147 11.04 -24.28 6.89
C TYR A 147 9.65 -23.69 7.12
N SER A 148 8.77 -23.79 6.12
CA SER A 148 7.42 -23.22 6.18
C SER A 148 6.53 -23.97 7.16
N VAL A 149 5.75 -23.21 7.91
CA VAL A 149 4.74 -23.75 8.84
C VAL A 149 3.45 -22.94 8.72
N GLU A 150 2.34 -23.46 9.28
CA GLU A 150 1.07 -22.75 9.29
C GLU A 150 1.12 -21.56 10.27
N PRO A 151 0.68 -20.35 9.84
CA PRO A 151 0.71 -19.14 10.67
C PRO A 151 -0.44 -19.07 11.69
N GLY A 152 -1.34 -20.04 11.71
CA GLY A 152 -2.60 -20.01 12.45
C GLY A 152 -3.77 -19.50 11.59
N GLU A 153 -4.90 -19.22 12.25
CA GLU A 153 -6.11 -18.76 11.57
C GLU A 153 -6.06 -17.27 11.22
N SER A 154 -6.59 -16.91 10.06
CA SER A 154 -6.71 -15.53 9.60
C SER A 154 -7.92 -14.85 10.22
N GLU A 155 -7.71 -13.74 10.93
CA GLU A 155 -8.77 -12.87 11.44
C GLU A 155 -9.55 -12.20 10.28
N PHE A 156 -8.88 -11.92 9.16
CA PHE A 156 -9.51 -11.33 7.99
C PHE A 156 -10.57 -12.25 7.35
N ARG A 157 -10.44 -13.56 7.53
CA ARG A 157 -11.42 -14.54 7.02
C ARG A 157 -12.82 -14.24 7.55
N GLU A 158 -12.95 -13.83 8.81
CA GLU A 158 -14.24 -13.52 9.44
C GLU A 158 -14.92 -12.31 8.82
N ILE A 159 -14.14 -11.31 8.38
CA ILE A 159 -14.68 -10.07 7.79
C ILE A 159 -14.64 -10.06 6.26
N SER A 160 -14.19 -11.14 5.61
CA SER A 160 -13.98 -11.19 4.16
C SER A 160 -15.26 -10.89 3.37
N GLN A 161 -16.39 -11.49 3.74
CA GLN A 161 -17.69 -11.25 3.07
C GLN A 161 -18.19 -9.84 3.32
N PHE A 162 -18.01 -9.32 4.52
CA PHE A 162 -18.30 -7.92 4.85
C PHE A 162 -17.47 -6.98 3.95
N CYS A 163 -16.16 -7.19 3.85
CA CYS A 163 -15.29 -6.37 3.01
C CYS A 163 -15.74 -6.42 1.54
N ASN A 164 -16.01 -7.61 1.02
CA ASN A 164 -16.47 -7.77 -0.36
C ASN A 164 -17.78 -7.03 -0.63
N LYS A 165 -18.74 -7.06 0.32
CA LYS A 165 -20.02 -6.35 0.21
C LYS A 165 -19.85 -4.83 0.23
N ILE A 166 -19.05 -4.31 1.15
CA ILE A 166 -18.93 -2.87 1.41
C ILE A 166 -18.00 -2.19 0.42
N PHE A 167 -16.82 -2.77 0.16
CA PHE A 167 -15.74 -2.13 -0.59
C PHE A 167 -15.75 -2.40 -2.09
N SER A 168 -16.74 -3.15 -2.60
CA SER A 168 -16.95 -3.33 -4.05
C SER A 168 -17.54 -2.10 -4.74
N ALA A 169 -18.01 -1.12 -4.00
CA ALA A 169 -18.60 0.10 -4.57
C ALA A 169 -17.54 0.95 -5.31
N ASP A 170 -18.00 1.67 -6.34
CA ASP A 170 -17.13 2.43 -7.25
C ASP A 170 -16.72 3.81 -6.71
N THR A 171 -17.42 4.32 -5.68
CA THR A 171 -17.13 5.63 -5.08
C THR A 171 -16.97 5.53 -3.56
N VAL A 172 -16.16 6.43 -3.01
CA VAL A 172 -15.94 6.52 -1.55
C VAL A 172 -17.23 6.89 -0.83
N GLU A 173 -18.04 7.74 -1.44
CA GLU A 173 -19.37 8.12 -0.93
C GLU A 173 -20.25 6.88 -0.77
N LYS A 174 -20.28 6.02 -1.79
CA LYS A 174 -21.10 4.79 -1.72
C LYS A 174 -20.56 3.79 -0.71
N ILE A 175 -19.24 3.67 -0.56
CA ILE A 175 -18.62 2.88 0.52
C ILE A 175 -19.08 3.40 1.89
N ARG A 176 -19.08 4.72 2.10
CA ARG A 176 -19.55 5.33 3.36
C ARG A 176 -21.04 5.09 3.60
N GLU A 177 -21.88 5.25 2.57
CA GLU A 177 -23.32 4.91 2.65
C GLU A 177 -23.52 3.45 3.07
N ASN A 178 -22.83 2.52 2.40
CA ASN A 178 -22.92 1.09 2.72
C ASN A 178 -22.49 0.79 4.17
N LEU A 179 -21.48 1.48 4.69
CA LEU A 179 -21.05 1.35 6.09
C LEU A 179 -22.10 1.87 7.07
N ILE A 180 -22.75 2.98 6.73
CA ILE A 180 -23.84 3.58 7.55
C ILE A 180 -25.09 2.65 7.55
N GLU A 181 -25.45 2.13 6.38
CA GLU A 181 -26.60 1.21 6.24
C GLU A 181 -26.36 -0.13 6.99
N GLU A 182 -25.14 -0.65 6.96
CA GLU A 182 -24.74 -1.89 7.66
C GLU A 182 -24.87 -1.76 9.18
N ASN A 183 -24.56 -0.59 9.74
CA ASN A 183 -24.78 -0.16 11.13
C ASN A 183 -24.28 -1.13 12.23
N SER A 184 -23.35 -2.04 11.92
CA SER A 184 -22.68 -2.91 12.90
C SER A 184 -21.57 -2.17 13.64
N ASP A 185 -21.07 -2.72 14.76
CA ASP A 185 -19.95 -2.13 15.48
C ASP A 185 -18.69 -2.09 14.61
N LEU A 186 -18.49 -3.10 13.77
CA LEU A 186 -17.39 -3.14 12.80
C LEU A 186 -17.51 -2.02 11.77
N SER A 187 -18.70 -1.82 11.18
CA SER A 187 -18.90 -0.77 10.18
C SER A 187 -18.72 0.62 10.76
N LYS A 188 -19.20 0.88 11.97
CA LYS A 188 -19.00 2.15 12.70
C LYS A 188 -17.52 2.43 12.96
N LYS A 189 -16.77 1.43 13.40
CA LYS A 189 -15.33 1.55 13.62
C LYS A 189 -14.60 1.87 12.31
N ILE A 190 -14.92 1.16 11.22
CA ILE A 190 -14.30 1.39 9.92
C ILE A 190 -14.65 2.78 9.38
N LEU A 191 -15.91 3.21 9.48
CA LEU A 191 -16.36 4.54 9.07
C LEU A 191 -15.57 5.62 9.80
N SER A 192 -15.42 5.51 11.13
CA SER A 192 -14.63 6.45 11.93
C SER A 192 -13.15 6.52 11.50
N ILE A 193 -12.57 5.38 11.07
CA ILE A 193 -11.20 5.36 10.54
C ILE A 193 -11.12 6.10 9.20
N ILE A 194 -12.05 5.84 8.28
CA ILE A 194 -12.09 6.47 6.96
C ILE A 194 -12.29 7.99 7.07
N GLU A 195 -13.15 8.44 7.98
CA GLU A 195 -13.43 9.87 8.20
C GLU A 195 -12.25 10.68 8.75
N GLN A 196 -11.21 10.01 9.24
CA GLN A 196 -9.96 10.67 9.65
C GLN A 196 -8.94 10.85 8.52
N LYS A 197 -9.16 10.20 7.37
CA LYS A 197 -8.23 10.23 6.23
C LYS A 197 -8.45 11.49 5.37
N SER A 198 -7.44 11.86 4.57
CA SER A 198 -7.61 12.90 3.56
C SER A 198 -8.72 12.52 2.58
N PRO A 199 -9.75 13.35 2.42
CA PRO A 199 -10.84 13.12 1.47
C PRO A 199 -10.33 12.98 0.03
N THR A 200 -9.35 13.80 -0.37
CA THR A 200 -8.70 13.73 -1.68
C THR A 200 -7.98 12.40 -1.84
N SER A 201 -7.16 12.01 -0.86
CA SER A 201 -6.40 10.75 -0.90
C SER A 201 -7.31 9.52 -1.00
N LEU A 202 -8.44 9.51 -0.31
CA LEU A 202 -9.41 8.42 -0.40
C LEU A 202 -9.94 8.23 -1.82
N LYS A 203 -10.37 9.32 -2.49
CA LYS A 203 -10.88 9.25 -3.86
C LYS A 203 -9.78 8.87 -4.85
N VAL A 204 -8.61 9.48 -4.74
CA VAL A 204 -7.45 9.16 -5.58
C VAL A 204 -7.03 7.71 -5.41
N ALA A 205 -6.93 7.21 -4.18
CA ALA A 205 -6.60 5.82 -3.90
C ALA A 205 -7.63 4.85 -4.49
N LEU A 206 -8.93 5.07 -4.25
CA LEU A 206 -9.97 4.19 -4.79
C LEU A 206 -9.93 4.16 -6.33
N LYS A 207 -9.82 5.32 -6.97
CA LYS A 207 -9.73 5.42 -8.43
C LYS A 207 -8.50 4.70 -8.97
N SER A 208 -7.33 4.86 -8.34
CA SER A 208 -6.11 4.18 -8.76
C SER A 208 -6.25 2.64 -8.69
N LEU A 209 -6.91 2.11 -7.66
CA LEU A 209 -7.18 0.68 -7.54
C LEU A 209 -8.13 0.17 -8.64
N ARG A 210 -9.19 0.92 -8.95
CA ARG A 210 -10.15 0.55 -10.00
C ARG A 210 -9.49 0.54 -11.39
N LEU A 211 -8.66 1.52 -11.70
CA LEU A 211 -7.89 1.58 -12.94
C LEU A 211 -6.79 0.51 -12.97
N GLY A 212 -6.00 0.41 -11.90
CA GLY A 212 -4.84 -0.48 -11.80
C GLY A 212 -5.18 -1.97 -11.90
N LYS A 213 -6.44 -2.35 -11.62
CA LYS A 213 -6.92 -3.74 -11.74
C LYS A 213 -6.73 -4.32 -13.14
N ASN A 214 -6.81 -3.49 -14.19
CA ASN A 214 -6.90 -3.92 -15.58
C ASN A 214 -5.69 -3.52 -16.43
N ILE A 215 -4.65 -2.93 -15.85
CA ILE A 215 -3.44 -2.50 -16.55
C ILE A 215 -2.20 -3.24 -16.05
N SER A 216 -1.10 -3.17 -16.78
CA SER A 216 0.17 -3.81 -16.44
C SER A 216 0.82 -3.18 -15.21
N PHE A 217 1.86 -3.83 -14.69
CA PHE A 217 2.62 -3.30 -13.56
C PHE A 217 3.29 -1.96 -13.93
N GLU A 218 3.89 -1.91 -15.11
CA GLU A 218 4.56 -0.71 -15.61
C GLU A 218 3.59 0.46 -15.78
N GLU A 219 2.40 0.21 -16.33
CA GLU A 219 1.35 1.24 -16.45
C GLU A 219 0.85 1.70 -15.08
N CYS A 220 0.76 0.80 -14.08
CA CYS A 220 0.46 1.18 -12.70
C CYS A 220 1.55 2.09 -12.13
N MET A 221 2.83 1.76 -12.30
CA MET A 221 3.94 2.58 -11.80
C MET A 221 4.00 3.95 -12.50
N GLN A 222 3.69 4.02 -13.80
CA GLN A 222 3.56 5.29 -14.52
C GLN A 222 2.39 6.12 -13.97
N MET A 223 1.25 5.50 -13.73
CA MET A 223 0.09 6.14 -13.12
C MET A 223 0.42 6.68 -11.72
N GLU A 224 1.05 5.87 -10.87
CA GLU A 224 1.49 6.28 -9.54
C GLU A 224 2.49 7.44 -9.59
N PHE A 225 3.39 7.47 -10.56
CA PHE A 225 4.33 8.57 -10.75
C PHE A 225 3.63 9.88 -11.14
N ARG A 226 2.59 9.83 -11.97
CA ARG A 226 1.73 10.99 -12.27
C ARG A 226 1.03 11.49 -11.01
N MET A 227 0.46 10.55 -10.25
CA MET A 227 -0.25 10.85 -8.99
C MET A 227 0.68 11.51 -7.98
N VAL A 228 1.88 10.99 -7.74
CA VAL A 228 2.81 11.56 -6.76
C VAL A 228 3.31 12.96 -7.18
N ASN A 229 3.54 13.19 -8.47
CA ASN A 229 3.85 14.53 -8.98
C ASN A 229 2.75 15.54 -8.63
N LYS A 230 1.48 15.14 -8.68
CA LYS A 230 0.37 16.01 -8.28
C LYS A 230 0.31 16.18 -6.77
N VAL A 231 0.51 15.10 -5.99
CA VAL A 231 0.55 15.13 -4.52
C VAL A 231 1.62 16.09 -4.01
N MET A 232 2.83 16.06 -4.60
CA MET A 232 3.94 16.94 -4.21
C MET A 232 3.65 18.44 -4.44
N ASN A 233 2.61 18.75 -5.21
CA ASN A 233 2.14 20.12 -5.46
C ASN A 233 0.80 20.44 -4.78
N ASP A 234 0.37 19.58 -3.82
CA ASP A 234 -0.92 19.72 -3.15
C ASP A 234 -0.73 19.92 -1.63
N HIS A 235 -1.80 20.30 -0.94
CA HIS A 235 -1.79 20.65 0.48
C HIS A 235 -1.68 19.45 1.41
N ASP A 236 -2.45 18.40 1.13
CA ASP A 236 -2.76 17.36 2.13
C ASP A 236 -1.56 16.51 2.54
N PHE A 237 -0.61 16.25 1.62
CA PHE A 237 0.62 15.54 1.97
C PHE A 237 1.43 16.28 3.04
N TYR A 238 1.63 17.57 2.84
CA TYR A 238 2.41 18.39 3.80
C TYR A 238 1.71 18.50 5.14
N GLU A 239 0.40 18.67 5.14
CA GLU A 239 -0.40 18.75 6.36
C GLU A 239 -0.44 17.39 7.10
N GLY A 240 -0.62 16.28 6.37
CA GLY A 240 -0.63 14.95 6.98
C GLY A 240 0.72 14.59 7.60
N VAL A 241 1.83 14.88 6.90
CA VAL A 241 3.18 14.68 7.44
C VAL A 241 3.43 15.59 8.64
N ARG A 242 3.02 16.87 8.59
CA ARG A 242 3.08 17.77 9.75
C ARG A 242 2.39 17.12 10.95
N ALA A 243 1.12 16.74 10.77
CA ALA A 243 0.29 16.27 11.87
C ALA A 243 0.77 14.95 12.50
N LEU A 244 1.21 13.99 11.66
CA LEU A 244 1.56 12.64 12.14
C LEU A 244 3.04 12.47 12.48
N ILE A 245 3.95 13.16 11.79
CA ILE A 245 5.39 12.89 11.84
C ILE A 245 6.17 14.03 12.52
N ILE A 246 5.83 15.29 12.23
CA ILE A 246 6.57 16.47 12.70
C ILE A 246 6.04 16.90 14.05
N ASP A 247 4.80 17.39 14.11
CA ASP A 247 4.16 17.93 15.31
C ASP A 247 3.58 16.83 16.20
N LYS A 248 3.16 15.71 15.60
CA LYS A 248 2.58 14.54 16.27
C LYS A 248 1.30 14.84 17.06
N ASP A 249 0.56 15.88 16.63
CA ASP A 249 -0.73 16.24 17.19
C ASP A 249 -1.87 15.33 16.70
N ASN A 250 -1.63 14.55 15.63
CA ASN A 250 -2.60 13.66 14.99
C ASN A 250 -3.91 14.37 14.61
N ASN A 251 -3.85 15.65 14.29
CA ASN A 251 -5.00 16.48 13.96
C ASN A 251 -4.77 17.24 12.64
N PRO A 252 -4.79 16.56 11.50
CA PRO A 252 -4.60 17.20 10.20
C PRO A 252 -5.83 18.01 9.78
N SER A 253 -5.58 19.17 9.15
CA SER A 253 -6.60 20.03 8.53
C SER A 253 -6.64 19.80 7.04
N TRP A 254 -7.38 18.78 6.59
CA TRP A 254 -7.51 18.42 5.18
C TRP A 254 -8.18 19.51 4.34
N LYS A 255 -7.79 19.61 3.07
CA LYS A 255 -8.38 20.55 2.09
C LYS A 255 -8.62 19.85 0.73
N PRO A 256 -9.89 19.63 0.36
CA PRO A 256 -11.12 19.92 1.11
C PRO A 256 -11.28 19.07 2.38
N SER A 257 -12.07 19.55 3.34
CA SER A 257 -12.31 18.86 4.61
C SER A 257 -13.32 17.72 4.52
N ASN A 258 -14.18 17.74 3.49
CA ASN A 258 -15.24 16.77 3.29
C ASN A 258 -15.13 16.07 1.94
N ILE A 259 -15.50 14.78 1.91
CA ILE A 259 -15.44 13.96 0.70
C ILE A 259 -16.34 14.52 -0.43
N SER A 260 -17.49 15.10 -0.09
CA SER A 260 -18.41 15.70 -1.04
C SER A 260 -17.91 16.99 -1.70
N GLU A 261 -16.88 17.61 -1.15
CA GLU A 261 -16.24 18.80 -1.70
C GLU A 261 -15.10 18.48 -2.68
N VAL A 262 -14.69 17.21 -2.74
CA VAL A 262 -13.66 16.73 -3.67
C VAL A 262 -14.30 16.47 -5.03
N GLU A 263 -14.10 17.38 -5.97
CA GLU A 263 -14.64 17.28 -7.31
C GLU A 263 -13.92 16.21 -8.15
N GLU A 264 -14.67 15.46 -8.98
CA GLU A 264 -14.10 14.41 -9.84
C GLU A 264 -13.06 14.95 -10.83
N ASN A 265 -13.31 16.14 -11.41
CA ASN A 265 -12.36 16.79 -12.32
C ASN A 265 -11.05 17.16 -11.60
N PHE A 266 -11.07 17.39 -10.29
CA PHE A 266 -9.86 17.59 -9.50
C PHE A 266 -9.11 16.28 -9.29
N VAL A 267 -9.82 15.19 -8.99
CA VAL A 267 -9.24 13.84 -8.89
C VAL A 267 -8.63 13.40 -10.22
N ASP A 268 -9.27 13.70 -11.35
CA ASP A 268 -8.77 13.36 -12.69
C ASP A 268 -7.39 13.93 -12.99
N LYS A 269 -7.07 15.09 -12.44
CA LYS A 269 -5.76 15.75 -12.62
C LYS A 269 -4.60 14.94 -12.06
N PHE A 270 -4.83 14.06 -11.08
CA PHE A 270 -3.80 13.18 -10.54
C PHE A 270 -3.35 12.10 -11.55
N PHE A 271 -4.18 11.81 -12.53
CA PHE A 271 -3.95 10.77 -13.54
C PHE A 271 -3.51 11.34 -14.89
N SER A 272 -3.42 12.66 -15.01
CA SER A 272 -3.01 13.33 -16.24
C SER A 272 -1.57 13.02 -16.62
N SER A 273 -1.31 12.82 -17.92
CA SER A 273 0.04 12.57 -18.43
C SER A 273 0.98 13.73 -18.12
N LEU A 274 2.25 13.40 -17.89
CA LEU A 274 3.33 14.35 -17.70
C LEU A 274 4.14 14.49 -19.00
N ASP A 275 4.80 15.62 -19.19
CA ASP A 275 5.75 15.82 -20.31
C ASP A 275 6.94 14.87 -20.22
N ASP A 276 7.46 14.63 -19.00
CA ASP A 276 8.47 13.61 -18.70
C ASP A 276 7.88 12.52 -17.80
N ASP A 277 7.09 11.66 -18.40
CA ASP A 277 6.47 10.53 -17.73
C ASP A 277 7.51 9.44 -17.40
N LEU A 278 7.22 8.61 -16.40
CA LEU A 278 8.13 7.52 -15.99
C LEU A 278 8.32 6.52 -17.15
N LYS A 279 9.57 6.20 -17.45
CA LYS A 279 9.94 5.24 -18.50
C LYS A 279 10.75 4.10 -17.89
N PHE A 280 10.48 2.90 -18.37
CA PHE A 280 11.22 1.70 -18.03
C PHE A 280 12.03 1.24 -19.24
N ASN A 281 13.29 0.86 -19.00
CA ASN A 281 14.21 0.35 -20.03
C ASN A 281 14.01 -1.15 -20.26
#